data_7a3c8829d0f5ba4a8ccde879d2e6dfd8
#
_entry.id   7a3c8829d0f5ba4a8ccde879d2e6dfd8
#
_cell.length_a   1.000
_cell.length_b   1.000
_cell.length_c   1.000
_cell.angle_alpha   90.00
_cell.angle_beta   90.00
_cell.angle_gamma   90.00
#
_symmetry.space_group_name_H-M   'P 1'
#
loop_
_entity.id
_entity.type
_entity.pdbx_description
1 polymer ?
#
loop_
_entity_poly.entity_id
_entity_poly.type
_entity_poly.pdbx_seq_one_letter_code
_entity_poly.pdbx_strand_id
1 'polypeptide(L)'
;MPAAARPDRLSALVALSMPLLFILLWSTGYVAGKLALPHAGPFTLLALRFGLAALVLIVVSLVTRAPWPRTAREWIHLAVVGLLMQVLHFSGVYWAIQQGLPAGIAALLIGMMPLATALGAHLWLAERLSTRQWLGLLGGAAGVGLVVAGRPVIAGGEGAWAAYGAGLLGLGGLVAGTLYQKRFCAGMDLRTGSGVQMSVSALAVLALALWREPAAPDWSLELIGSTLWLALVNSIGAFSLMFVMIRRGQAGAVARLFFLIPGVSALMGAALLGERLGAMAVLGFVVSAVAVGLASRTRAGG
;
A
#
# COMPACT_ATOMS: atom_id res chain seq x y z
N MET A 1 -40.79 -17.01 3.46
CA MET A 1 -39.46 -16.35 3.60
C MET A 1 -38.69 -17.13 4.64
N PRO A 2 -37.58 -17.81 4.34
CA PRO A 2 -36.74 -18.44 5.36
C PRO A 2 -36.07 -17.35 6.21
N ALA A 3 -36.19 -17.49 7.53
CA ALA A 3 -35.55 -16.61 8.50
C ALA A 3 -34.04 -16.61 8.29
N ALA A 4 -33.46 -15.43 8.08
CA ALA A 4 -32.01 -15.26 7.98
C ALA A 4 -31.37 -15.80 9.30
N ALA A 5 -30.61 -16.88 9.20
CA ALA A 5 -29.89 -17.45 10.33
C ALA A 5 -29.02 -16.35 10.93
N ARG A 6 -29.15 -16.12 12.24
CA ARG A 6 -28.26 -15.19 12.97
C ARG A 6 -26.82 -15.68 12.80
N PRO A 7 -25.88 -14.80 12.41
CA PRO A 7 -24.50 -15.20 12.27
C PRO A 7 -23.99 -15.78 13.59
N ASP A 8 -23.37 -16.93 13.52
CA ASP A 8 -22.74 -17.59 14.66
C ASP A 8 -21.73 -16.63 15.31
N ARG A 9 -21.60 -16.64 16.64
CA ARG A 9 -20.70 -15.74 17.38
C ARG A 9 -19.26 -15.76 16.83
N LEU A 10 -18.82 -16.92 16.37
CA LEU A 10 -17.50 -17.11 15.77
C LEU A 10 -17.40 -16.35 14.42
N SER A 11 -18.41 -16.42 13.57
CA SER A 11 -18.46 -15.71 12.30
C SER A 11 -18.50 -14.20 12.49
N ALA A 12 -19.20 -13.70 13.52
CA ALA A 12 -19.24 -12.29 13.87
C ALA A 12 -17.89 -11.80 14.42
N LEU A 13 -17.21 -12.59 15.27
CA LEU A 13 -15.87 -12.26 15.76
C LEU A 13 -14.83 -12.25 14.63
N VAL A 14 -14.85 -13.22 13.72
CA VAL A 14 -13.99 -13.26 12.54
C VAL A 14 -14.26 -12.05 11.63
N ALA A 15 -15.51 -11.69 11.40
CA ALA A 15 -15.86 -10.53 10.58
C ALA A 15 -15.37 -9.20 11.19
N LEU A 16 -15.34 -9.09 12.51
CA LEU A 16 -14.86 -7.91 13.23
C LEU A 16 -13.33 -7.86 13.33
N SER A 17 -12.68 -9.01 13.48
CA SER A 17 -11.21 -9.09 13.63
C SER A 17 -10.46 -8.87 12.31
N MET A 18 -11.01 -9.27 11.17
CA MET A 18 -10.34 -9.13 9.86
C MET A 18 -9.97 -7.68 9.52
N PRO A 19 -10.85 -6.67 9.69
CA PRO A 19 -10.51 -5.28 9.44
C PRO A 19 -9.36 -4.76 10.34
N LEU A 20 -9.41 -5.08 11.62
CA LEU A 20 -8.38 -4.67 12.59
C LEU A 20 -7.04 -5.32 12.25
N LEU A 21 -7.05 -6.63 11.98
CA LEU A 21 -5.85 -7.36 11.60
C LEU A 21 -5.26 -6.79 10.30
N PHE A 22 -6.09 -6.48 9.32
CA PHE A 22 -5.64 -5.86 8.07
C PHE A 22 -4.93 -4.53 8.32
N ILE A 23 -5.53 -3.61 9.10
CA ILE A 23 -4.92 -2.32 9.41
C ILE A 23 -3.57 -2.51 10.11
N LEU A 24 -3.52 -3.39 11.13
CA LEU A 24 -2.29 -3.65 11.87
C LEU A 24 -1.21 -4.21 10.96
N LEU A 25 -1.51 -5.30 10.23
CA LEU A 25 -0.53 -5.93 9.34
C LEU A 25 -0.04 -4.96 8.27
N TRP A 26 -0.94 -4.21 7.64
CA TRP A 26 -0.56 -3.24 6.61
C TRP A 26 0.34 -2.14 7.16
N SER A 27 -0.02 -1.58 8.32
CA SER A 27 0.71 -0.48 8.95
C SER A 27 2.13 -0.88 9.36
N THR A 28 2.36 -2.14 9.77
CA THR A 28 3.70 -2.64 10.09
C THR A 28 4.67 -2.60 8.91
N GLY A 29 4.16 -2.59 7.68
CA GLY A 29 5.00 -2.55 6.47
C GLY A 29 5.87 -1.30 6.39
N TYR A 30 5.38 -0.14 6.84
CA TYR A 30 6.16 1.10 6.89
C TYR A 30 7.25 1.04 7.97
N VAL A 31 6.95 0.45 9.11
CA VAL A 31 7.90 0.29 10.22
C VAL A 31 8.99 -0.71 9.85
N ALA A 32 8.62 -1.89 9.36
CA ALA A 32 9.58 -2.92 8.94
C ALA A 32 10.48 -2.42 7.79
N GLY A 33 9.91 -1.68 6.83
CA GLY A 33 10.70 -1.05 5.78
C GLY A 33 11.73 -0.08 6.34
N LYS A 34 11.35 0.79 7.29
CA LYS A 34 12.26 1.75 7.89
C LYS A 34 13.36 1.08 8.72
N LEU A 35 13.08 -0.03 9.40
CA LEU A 35 14.08 -0.80 10.12
C LEU A 35 15.09 -1.48 9.19
N ALA A 36 14.68 -1.91 8.01
CA ALA A 36 15.55 -2.57 7.05
C ALA A 36 16.45 -1.61 6.25
N LEU A 37 15.98 -0.38 5.98
CA LEU A 37 16.67 0.58 5.10
C LEU A 37 18.08 0.99 5.54
N PRO A 38 18.47 1.01 6.82
CA PRO A 38 19.87 1.22 7.21
C PRO A 38 20.83 0.11 6.78
N HIS A 39 20.31 -1.11 6.54
CA HIS A 39 21.09 -2.31 6.24
C HIS A 39 21.07 -2.69 4.76
N ALA A 40 20.12 -2.15 3.98
CA ALA A 40 20.04 -2.39 2.54
C ALA A 40 19.37 -1.21 1.85
N GLY A 41 19.78 -0.91 0.64
CA GLY A 41 19.11 0.09 -0.18
C GLY A 41 17.64 -0.32 -0.47
N PRO A 42 16.78 0.65 -0.81
CA PRO A 42 15.35 0.39 -1.03
C PRO A 42 15.08 -0.62 -2.15
N PHE A 43 15.86 -0.62 -3.22
CA PHE A 43 15.67 -1.57 -4.32
C PHE A 43 16.14 -2.97 -3.95
N THR A 44 17.25 -3.09 -3.22
CA THR A 44 17.75 -4.38 -2.67
C THR A 44 16.73 -4.97 -1.70
N LEU A 45 16.20 -4.19 -0.77
CA LEU A 45 15.15 -4.63 0.16
C LEU A 45 13.90 -5.13 -0.59
N LEU A 46 13.47 -4.39 -1.62
CA LEU A 46 12.33 -4.77 -2.44
C LEU A 46 12.59 -6.03 -3.28
N ALA A 47 13.80 -6.20 -3.80
CA ALA A 47 14.17 -7.41 -4.52
C ALA A 47 14.09 -8.65 -3.63
N LEU A 48 14.63 -8.56 -2.41
CA LEU A 48 14.54 -9.61 -1.41
C LEU A 48 13.07 -9.90 -1.02
N ARG A 49 12.30 -8.85 -0.71
CA ARG A 49 10.88 -8.95 -0.35
C ARG A 49 10.05 -9.61 -1.45
N PHE A 50 10.13 -9.11 -2.67
CA PHE A 50 9.31 -9.59 -3.78
C PHE A 50 9.79 -10.94 -4.28
N GLY A 51 11.10 -11.20 -4.27
CA GLY A 51 11.69 -12.50 -4.62
C GLY A 51 11.19 -13.60 -3.68
N LEU A 52 11.24 -13.36 -2.37
CA LEU A 52 10.73 -14.31 -1.38
C LEU A 52 9.21 -14.51 -1.50
N ALA A 53 8.45 -13.43 -1.65
CA ALA A 53 6.99 -13.52 -1.83
C ALA A 53 6.62 -14.26 -3.13
N ALA A 54 7.35 -14.02 -4.23
CA ALA A 54 7.17 -14.73 -5.50
C ALA A 54 7.44 -16.25 -5.32
N LEU A 55 8.55 -16.60 -4.68
CA LEU A 55 8.90 -17.99 -4.42
C LEU A 55 7.78 -18.72 -3.66
N VAL A 56 7.32 -18.13 -2.56
CA VAL A 56 6.24 -18.73 -1.75
C VAL A 56 4.94 -18.84 -2.56
N LEU A 57 4.55 -17.81 -3.28
CA LEU A 57 3.31 -17.82 -4.09
C LEU A 57 3.38 -18.81 -5.25
N ILE A 58 4.55 -18.96 -5.88
CA ILE A 58 4.78 -19.98 -6.94
C ILE A 58 4.64 -21.38 -6.35
N VAL A 59 5.32 -21.65 -5.22
CA VAL A 59 5.22 -22.95 -4.53
C VAL A 59 3.77 -23.26 -4.15
N VAL A 60 3.06 -22.30 -3.54
CA VAL A 60 1.63 -22.45 -3.21
C VAL A 60 0.80 -22.71 -4.46
N SER A 61 1.07 -22.00 -5.56
CA SER A 61 0.34 -22.18 -6.83
C SER A 61 0.56 -23.57 -7.41
N LEU A 62 1.78 -24.09 -7.36
CA LEU A 62 2.11 -25.44 -7.84
C LEU A 62 1.47 -26.53 -6.99
N VAL A 63 1.62 -26.43 -5.66
CA VAL A 63 1.06 -27.40 -4.71
C VAL A 63 -0.47 -27.45 -4.79
N THR A 64 -1.11 -26.27 -4.93
CA THR A 64 -2.57 -26.19 -5.03
C THR A 64 -3.10 -26.34 -6.45
N ARG A 65 -2.23 -26.62 -7.44
CA ARG A 65 -2.57 -26.73 -8.86
C ARG A 65 -3.40 -25.55 -9.36
N ALA A 66 -3.03 -24.33 -8.93
CA ALA A 66 -3.74 -23.13 -9.30
C ALA A 66 -3.63 -22.86 -10.82
N PRO A 67 -4.69 -22.33 -11.47
CA PRO A 67 -4.65 -22.07 -12.90
C PRO A 67 -3.69 -20.92 -13.21
N TRP A 68 -2.79 -21.13 -14.16
CA TRP A 68 -1.85 -20.13 -14.66
C TRP A 68 -2.44 -19.33 -15.82
N PRO A 69 -1.95 -18.12 -16.08
CA PRO A 69 -2.31 -17.35 -17.27
C PRO A 69 -2.04 -18.15 -18.53
N ARG A 70 -2.98 -18.15 -19.48
CA ARG A 70 -2.93 -18.99 -20.69
C ARG A 70 -2.45 -18.23 -21.91
N THR A 71 -2.57 -16.91 -21.91
CA THR A 71 -2.25 -16.06 -23.07
C THR A 71 -1.12 -15.09 -22.73
N ALA A 72 -0.30 -14.73 -23.72
CA ALA A 72 0.73 -13.69 -23.56
C ALA A 72 0.12 -12.36 -23.06
N ARG A 73 -1.11 -12.05 -23.49
CA ARG A 73 -1.82 -10.85 -23.06
C ARG A 73 -2.08 -10.83 -21.55
N GLU A 74 -2.49 -11.96 -20.96
CA GLU A 74 -2.69 -12.08 -19.51
C GLU A 74 -1.36 -11.87 -18.74
N TRP A 75 -0.26 -12.47 -19.23
CA TRP A 75 1.06 -12.27 -18.67
C TRP A 75 1.49 -10.81 -18.70
N ILE A 76 1.28 -10.12 -19.84
CA ILE A 76 1.60 -8.70 -19.99
C ILE A 76 0.76 -7.85 -19.02
N HIS A 77 -0.55 -8.12 -18.90
CA HIS A 77 -1.39 -7.36 -17.97
C HIS A 77 -0.94 -7.53 -16.51
N LEU A 78 -0.56 -8.76 -16.12
CA LEU A 78 -0.01 -8.99 -14.78
C LEU A 78 1.32 -8.29 -14.56
N ALA A 79 2.21 -8.33 -15.56
CA ALA A 79 3.49 -7.63 -15.50
C ALA A 79 3.30 -6.11 -15.33
N VAL A 80 2.39 -5.50 -16.09
CA VAL A 80 2.07 -4.06 -15.95
C VAL A 80 1.57 -3.73 -14.55
N VAL A 81 0.67 -4.55 -14.01
CA VAL A 81 0.20 -4.36 -12.61
C VAL A 81 1.36 -4.46 -11.63
N GLY A 82 2.23 -5.48 -11.77
CA GLY A 82 3.41 -5.63 -10.93
C GLY A 82 4.32 -4.40 -10.98
N LEU A 83 4.61 -3.90 -12.17
CA LEU A 83 5.44 -2.71 -12.35
C LEU A 83 4.81 -1.45 -11.72
N LEU A 84 3.51 -1.28 -11.82
CA LEU A 84 2.82 -0.12 -11.25
C LEU A 84 2.64 -0.25 -9.73
N MET A 85 2.01 -1.33 -9.25
CA MET A 85 1.64 -1.48 -7.84
C MET A 85 2.80 -1.91 -6.94
N GLN A 86 3.77 -2.64 -7.47
CA GLN A 86 4.88 -3.13 -6.67
C GLN A 86 6.13 -2.28 -6.91
N VAL A 87 6.59 -2.16 -8.16
CA VAL A 87 7.85 -1.47 -8.43
C VAL A 87 7.69 0.04 -8.20
N LEU A 88 6.83 0.70 -8.95
CA LEU A 88 6.71 2.17 -8.87
C LEU A 88 6.23 2.62 -7.49
N HIS A 89 5.21 1.96 -6.93
CA HIS A 89 4.67 2.31 -5.63
C HIS A 89 5.70 2.14 -4.50
N PHE A 90 6.21 0.92 -4.31
CA PHE A 90 7.10 0.66 -3.17
C PHE A 90 8.48 1.28 -3.33
N SER A 91 9.01 1.35 -4.56
CA SER A 91 10.27 2.08 -4.80
C SER A 91 10.14 3.55 -4.43
N GLY A 92 9.06 4.20 -4.83
CA GLY A 92 8.79 5.60 -4.47
C GLY A 92 8.67 5.78 -2.96
N VAL A 93 7.92 4.92 -2.28
CA VAL A 93 7.71 4.98 -0.82
C VAL A 93 9.00 4.72 -0.04
N TYR A 94 9.72 3.65 -0.35
CA TYR A 94 10.92 3.29 0.42
C TYR A 94 12.10 4.20 0.13
N TRP A 95 12.22 4.67 -1.11
CA TRP A 95 13.20 5.70 -1.41
C TRP A 95 12.90 7.00 -0.64
N ALA A 96 11.62 7.42 -0.58
CA ALA A 96 11.22 8.57 0.22
C ALA A 96 11.56 8.40 1.71
N ILE A 97 11.31 7.21 2.28
CA ILE A 97 11.66 6.90 3.69
C ILE A 97 13.19 6.92 3.88
N GLN A 98 13.96 6.39 2.95
CA GLN A 98 15.42 6.43 2.99
C GLN A 98 15.93 7.88 2.96
N GLN A 99 15.27 8.78 2.21
CA GLN A 99 15.59 10.21 2.22
C GLN A 99 15.10 10.93 3.49
N GLY A 100 14.65 10.21 4.49
CA GLY A 100 14.25 10.75 5.79
C GLY A 100 12.77 11.08 5.94
N LEU A 101 11.91 10.71 4.96
CA LEU A 101 10.48 10.86 5.13
C LEU A 101 10.00 9.93 6.25
N PRO A 102 9.33 10.43 7.31
CA PRO A 102 8.81 9.58 8.37
C PRO A 102 7.79 8.58 7.85
N ALA A 103 7.82 7.38 8.45
CA ALA A 103 6.92 6.28 8.09
C ALA A 103 5.44 6.69 8.16
N GLY A 104 5.06 7.46 9.20
CA GLY A 104 3.70 7.98 9.33
C GLY A 104 3.30 8.93 8.20
N ILE A 105 4.22 9.77 7.70
CA ILE A 105 3.92 10.69 6.58
C ILE A 105 3.85 9.93 5.26
N ALA A 106 4.75 8.97 5.03
CA ALA A 106 4.65 8.07 3.87
C ALA A 106 3.29 7.36 3.86
N ALA A 107 2.85 6.83 5.01
CA ALA A 107 1.53 6.22 5.15
C ALA A 107 0.38 7.23 4.90
N LEU A 108 0.52 8.51 5.30
CA LEU A 108 -0.48 9.55 5.03
C LEU A 108 -0.63 9.81 3.53
N LEU A 109 0.48 9.96 2.81
CA LEU A 109 0.46 10.13 1.35
C LEU A 109 -0.29 8.97 0.69
N ILE A 110 0.03 7.73 1.08
CA ILE A 110 -0.64 6.55 0.53
C ILE A 110 -2.09 6.42 1.02
N GLY A 111 -2.41 6.90 2.21
CA GLY A 111 -3.78 7.02 2.73
C GLY A 111 -4.71 7.87 1.86
N MET A 112 -4.17 8.73 1.00
CA MET A 112 -4.92 9.46 -0.03
C MET A 112 -5.38 8.57 -1.21
N MET A 113 -4.94 7.31 -1.27
CA MET A 113 -5.22 6.37 -2.35
C MET A 113 -6.71 6.32 -2.77
N PRO A 114 -7.71 6.27 -1.88
CA PRO A 114 -9.10 6.20 -2.30
C PRO A 114 -9.58 7.46 -3.04
N LEU A 115 -9.13 8.64 -2.61
CA LEU A 115 -9.45 9.89 -3.29
C LEU A 115 -8.71 10.01 -4.61
N ALA A 116 -7.42 9.67 -4.62
CA ALA A 116 -6.62 9.64 -5.84
C ALA A 116 -7.15 8.60 -6.84
N THR A 117 -7.68 7.46 -6.37
CA THR A 117 -8.34 6.46 -7.21
C THR A 117 -9.65 6.99 -7.78
N ALA A 118 -10.45 7.70 -7.00
CA ALA A 118 -11.68 8.34 -7.49
C ALA A 118 -11.37 9.40 -8.58
N LEU A 119 -10.32 10.21 -8.37
CA LEU A 119 -9.83 11.15 -9.38
C LEU A 119 -9.33 10.43 -10.63
N GLY A 120 -8.53 9.38 -10.47
CA GLY A 120 -8.06 8.56 -11.59
C GLY A 120 -9.19 7.90 -12.36
N ALA A 121 -10.24 7.41 -11.69
CA ALA A 121 -11.43 6.86 -12.32
C ALA A 121 -12.21 7.95 -13.08
N HIS A 122 -12.29 9.17 -12.54
CA HIS A 122 -12.88 10.31 -13.24
C HIS A 122 -12.14 10.63 -14.55
N LEU A 123 -10.81 10.70 -14.48
CA LEU A 123 -9.98 11.07 -15.62
C LEU A 123 -9.87 9.97 -16.69
N TRP A 124 -9.84 8.71 -16.28
CA TRP A 124 -9.58 7.57 -17.19
C TRP A 124 -10.85 6.81 -17.58
N LEU A 125 -11.82 6.68 -16.66
CA LEU A 125 -13.05 5.92 -16.88
C LEU A 125 -14.26 6.83 -17.11
N ALA A 126 -14.06 8.15 -17.16
CA ALA A 126 -15.11 9.17 -17.30
C ALA A 126 -16.20 9.07 -16.18
N GLU A 127 -15.87 8.49 -15.03
CA GLU A 127 -16.77 8.46 -13.87
C GLU A 127 -16.91 9.88 -13.29
N ARG A 128 -18.14 10.30 -12.95
CA ARG A 128 -18.36 11.64 -12.38
C ARG A 128 -18.04 11.68 -10.91
N LEU A 129 -17.15 12.60 -10.50
CA LEU A 129 -16.91 12.89 -9.09
C LEU A 129 -18.08 13.67 -8.50
N SER A 130 -18.56 13.24 -7.34
CA SER A 130 -19.51 14.02 -6.55
C SER A 130 -18.84 15.23 -5.91
N THR A 131 -19.62 16.26 -5.56
CA THR A 131 -19.12 17.42 -4.82
C THR A 131 -18.38 17.04 -3.53
N ARG A 132 -18.85 16.01 -2.84
CA ARG A 132 -18.19 15.50 -1.63
C ARG A 132 -16.82 14.93 -1.89
N GLN A 133 -16.64 14.23 -3.03
CA GLN A 133 -15.34 13.69 -3.43
C GLN A 133 -14.38 14.83 -3.81
N TRP A 134 -14.86 15.88 -4.46
CA TRP A 134 -14.06 17.09 -4.72
C TRP A 134 -13.64 17.79 -3.44
N LEU A 135 -14.56 17.99 -2.48
CA LEU A 135 -14.23 18.58 -1.18
C LEU A 135 -13.24 17.68 -0.40
N GLY A 136 -13.39 16.34 -0.50
CA GLY A 136 -12.44 15.39 0.08
C GLY A 136 -11.05 15.49 -0.53
N LEU A 137 -10.93 15.60 -1.86
CA LEU A 137 -9.67 15.80 -2.56
C LEU A 137 -8.97 17.08 -2.12
N LEU A 138 -9.70 18.21 -2.10
CA LEU A 138 -9.17 19.50 -1.66
C LEU A 138 -8.76 19.48 -0.18
N GLY A 139 -9.61 18.93 0.70
CA GLY A 139 -9.30 18.81 2.11
C GLY A 139 -8.12 17.86 2.40
N GLY A 140 -8.04 16.75 1.66
CA GLY A 140 -6.91 15.83 1.74
C GLY A 140 -5.60 16.47 1.28
N ALA A 141 -5.62 17.19 0.15
CA ALA A 141 -4.47 17.95 -0.34
C ALA A 141 -4.05 19.04 0.66
N ALA A 142 -5.01 19.77 1.26
CA ALA A 142 -4.73 20.74 2.31
C ALA A 142 -4.09 20.09 3.54
N GLY A 143 -4.58 18.92 3.98
CA GLY A 143 -3.98 18.17 5.09
C GLY A 143 -2.55 17.72 4.82
N VAL A 144 -2.26 17.21 3.62
CA VAL A 144 -0.89 16.91 3.19
C VAL A 144 -0.05 18.19 3.14
N GLY A 145 -0.59 19.29 2.60
CA GLY A 145 0.08 20.60 2.58
C GLY A 145 0.46 21.09 3.99
N LEU A 146 -0.42 20.93 4.99
CA LEU A 146 -0.13 21.26 6.40
C LEU A 146 1.02 20.40 6.94
N VAL A 147 1.03 19.11 6.64
CA VAL A 147 2.14 18.21 7.06
C VAL A 147 3.46 18.67 6.47
N VAL A 148 3.46 19.02 5.18
CA VAL A 148 4.66 19.50 4.47
C VAL A 148 5.12 20.86 5.04
N ALA A 149 4.19 21.80 5.25
CA ALA A 149 4.48 23.13 5.77
C ALA A 149 4.94 23.12 7.26
N GLY A 150 4.43 22.19 8.05
CA GLY A 150 4.75 22.10 9.49
C GLY A 150 6.10 21.47 9.82
N ARG A 151 6.88 21.07 8.83
CA ARG A 151 8.24 20.57 9.06
C ARG A 151 9.26 21.54 8.49
N PRO A 152 10.14 22.05 9.36
CA PRO A 152 11.41 22.50 8.87
C PRO A 152 12.12 21.24 8.36
N VAL A 153 12.07 21.05 7.05
CA VAL A 153 13.04 20.28 6.28
C VAL A 153 13.57 19.02 6.95
N ILE A 154 13.25 17.87 6.39
CA ILE A 154 14.16 16.73 6.41
C ILE A 154 15.57 17.35 6.37
N ALA A 155 16.41 17.10 7.39
CA ALA A 155 17.70 17.75 7.53
C ALA A 155 18.49 17.61 6.22
N GLY A 156 18.52 18.67 5.38
CA GLY A 156 19.17 18.60 4.08
C GLY A 156 18.56 19.44 2.95
N GLY A 157 17.62 20.34 3.17
CA GLY A 157 17.18 21.34 2.18
C GLY A 157 16.51 20.79 0.92
N GLU A 158 17.24 20.59 -0.16
CA GLU A 158 16.69 20.20 -1.47
C GLU A 158 16.13 18.78 -1.56
N GLY A 159 16.63 17.84 -0.74
CA GLY A 159 16.18 16.43 -0.72
C GLY A 159 14.74 16.22 -0.26
N ALA A 160 14.17 17.13 0.51
CA ALA A 160 12.81 17.00 1.05
C ALA A 160 11.74 16.96 -0.04
N TRP A 161 11.82 17.85 -1.01
CA TRP A 161 10.86 17.88 -2.13
C TRP A 161 10.94 16.63 -2.99
N ALA A 162 12.15 16.11 -3.20
CA ALA A 162 12.36 14.85 -3.92
C ALA A 162 11.72 13.66 -3.18
N ALA A 163 11.83 13.60 -1.84
CA ALA A 163 11.20 12.55 -1.03
C ALA A 163 9.67 12.62 -1.11
N TYR A 164 9.07 13.80 -1.00
CA TYR A 164 7.61 13.96 -1.18
C TYR A 164 7.18 13.61 -2.61
N GLY A 165 7.95 14.04 -3.61
CA GLY A 165 7.70 13.72 -5.02
C GLY A 165 7.73 12.20 -5.27
N ALA A 166 8.71 11.49 -4.71
CA ALA A 166 8.79 10.03 -4.80
C ALA A 166 7.61 9.34 -4.11
N GLY A 167 7.19 9.83 -2.94
CA GLY A 167 5.99 9.34 -2.25
C GLY A 167 4.72 9.53 -3.09
N LEU A 168 4.56 10.68 -3.74
CA LEU A 168 3.43 10.98 -4.64
C LEU A 168 3.48 10.12 -5.92
N LEU A 169 4.66 9.90 -6.50
CA LEU A 169 4.84 8.95 -7.61
C LEU A 169 4.45 7.53 -7.18
N GLY A 170 4.82 7.14 -5.96
CA GLY A 170 4.40 5.88 -5.37
C GLY A 170 2.88 5.77 -5.23
N LEU A 171 2.20 6.84 -4.79
CA LEU A 171 0.74 6.91 -4.79
C LEU A 171 0.16 6.76 -6.21
N GLY A 172 0.73 7.47 -7.18
CA GLY A 172 0.33 7.37 -8.59
C GLY A 172 0.45 5.94 -9.14
N GLY A 173 1.55 5.25 -8.82
CA GLY A 173 1.76 3.85 -9.18
C GLY A 173 0.69 2.91 -8.59
N LEU A 174 0.38 3.09 -7.30
CA LEU A 174 -0.66 2.31 -6.63
C LEU A 174 -2.05 2.55 -7.24
N VAL A 175 -2.40 3.79 -7.51
CA VAL A 175 -3.68 4.17 -8.13
C VAL A 175 -3.79 3.63 -9.55
N ALA A 176 -2.80 3.90 -10.39
CA ALA A 176 -2.79 3.45 -11.79
C ALA A 176 -2.84 1.92 -11.86
N GLY A 177 -2.03 1.23 -11.05
CA GLY A 177 -2.03 -0.22 -10.97
C GLY A 177 -3.36 -0.80 -10.49
N THR A 178 -3.99 -0.18 -9.49
CA THR A 178 -5.30 -0.63 -8.99
C THR A 178 -6.40 -0.50 -10.06
N LEU A 179 -6.45 0.64 -10.77
CA LEU A 179 -7.41 0.86 -11.86
C LEU A 179 -7.14 -0.10 -13.03
N TYR A 180 -5.87 -0.31 -13.37
CA TYR A 180 -5.46 -1.24 -14.41
C TYR A 180 -5.82 -2.68 -14.05
N GLN A 181 -5.55 -3.11 -12.83
CA GLN A 181 -5.91 -4.44 -12.33
C GLN A 181 -7.42 -4.67 -12.36
N LYS A 182 -8.22 -3.68 -11.91
CA LYS A 182 -9.67 -3.73 -11.97
C LYS A 182 -10.17 -3.95 -13.41
N ARG A 183 -9.56 -3.29 -14.37
CA ARG A 183 -10.01 -3.32 -15.78
C ARG A 183 -9.55 -4.57 -16.53
N PHE A 184 -8.33 -5.04 -16.31
CA PHE A 184 -7.70 -6.06 -17.16
C PHE A 184 -7.41 -7.37 -16.45
N CYS A 185 -7.41 -7.40 -15.11
CA CYS A 185 -6.97 -8.57 -14.33
C CYS A 185 -8.02 -9.07 -13.34
N ALA A 186 -9.29 -8.64 -13.44
CA ALA A 186 -10.34 -8.95 -12.46
C ALA A 186 -10.63 -10.45 -12.30
N GLY A 187 -10.50 -11.24 -13.36
CA GLY A 187 -10.80 -12.69 -13.39
C GLY A 187 -9.63 -13.60 -13.05
N MET A 188 -8.43 -13.07 -12.77
CA MET A 188 -7.24 -13.88 -12.56
C MET A 188 -7.22 -14.58 -11.20
N ASP A 189 -6.63 -15.77 -11.13
CA ASP A 189 -6.36 -16.45 -9.86
C ASP A 189 -5.36 -15.64 -9.04
N LEU A 190 -5.69 -15.42 -7.76
CA LEU A 190 -4.87 -14.54 -6.92
C LEU A 190 -3.50 -15.12 -6.61
N ARG A 191 -3.36 -16.44 -6.54
CA ARG A 191 -2.08 -17.12 -6.22
C ARG A 191 -1.11 -16.96 -7.38
N THR A 192 -1.52 -17.40 -8.58
CA THR A 192 -0.69 -17.34 -9.78
C THR A 192 -0.53 -15.90 -10.28
N GLY A 193 -1.59 -15.09 -10.26
CA GLY A 193 -1.53 -13.69 -10.66
C GLY A 193 -0.60 -12.87 -9.77
N SER A 194 -0.72 -12.99 -8.44
CA SER A 194 0.22 -12.33 -7.52
C SER A 194 1.64 -12.88 -7.63
N GLY A 195 1.79 -14.20 -7.86
CA GLY A 195 3.09 -14.82 -8.10
C GLY A 195 3.81 -14.21 -9.30
N VAL A 196 3.11 -14.05 -10.43
CA VAL A 196 3.65 -13.41 -11.64
C VAL A 196 3.99 -11.94 -11.38
N GLN A 197 3.09 -11.17 -10.74
CA GLN A 197 3.34 -9.77 -10.39
C GLN A 197 4.60 -9.63 -9.53
N MET A 198 4.73 -10.44 -8.47
CA MET A 198 5.89 -10.41 -7.57
C MET A 198 7.18 -10.82 -8.29
N SER A 199 7.12 -11.82 -9.19
CA SER A 199 8.29 -12.27 -9.95
C SER A 199 8.81 -11.19 -10.88
N VAL A 200 7.94 -10.58 -11.68
CA VAL A 200 8.31 -9.46 -12.58
C VAL A 200 8.84 -8.29 -11.77
N SER A 201 8.21 -7.99 -10.65
CA SER A 201 8.63 -6.89 -9.78
C SER A 201 9.99 -7.16 -9.15
N ALA A 202 10.23 -8.39 -8.67
CA ALA A 202 11.53 -8.78 -8.12
C ALA A 202 12.67 -8.61 -9.15
N LEU A 203 12.45 -9.05 -10.38
CA LEU A 203 13.44 -8.90 -11.46
C LEU A 203 13.68 -7.42 -11.79
N ALA A 204 12.62 -6.62 -11.88
CA ALA A 204 12.75 -5.19 -12.20
C ALA A 204 13.49 -4.42 -11.09
N VAL A 205 13.14 -4.64 -9.81
CA VAL A 205 13.83 -3.95 -8.71
C VAL A 205 15.23 -4.51 -8.47
N LEU A 206 15.49 -5.79 -8.76
CA LEU A 206 16.83 -6.36 -8.73
C LEU A 206 17.73 -5.68 -9.76
N ALA A 207 17.26 -5.46 -10.98
CA ALA A 207 18.00 -4.71 -11.98
C ALA A 207 18.31 -3.28 -11.53
N LEU A 208 17.34 -2.59 -10.87
CA LEU A 208 17.56 -1.28 -10.27
C LEU A 208 18.57 -1.33 -9.12
N ALA A 209 18.50 -2.35 -8.25
CA ALA A 209 19.43 -2.54 -7.15
C ALA A 209 20.87 -2.71 -7.65
N LEU A 210 21.08 -3.60 -8.62
CA LEU A 210 22.40 -3.84 -9.22
C LEU A 210 22.98 -2.59 -9.90
N TRP A 211 22.10 -1.73 -10.42
CA TRP A 211 22.53 -0.48 -11.06
C TRP A 211 22.78 0.66 -10.07
N ARG A 212 21.95 0.81 -9.04
CA ARG A 212 21.93 1.98 -8.16
C ARG A 212 22.51 1.74 -6.78
N GLU A 213 22.59 0.50 -6.34
CA GLU A 213 22.96 0.08 -4.99
C GLU A 213 24.11 -0.96 -5.06
N PRO A 214 25.33 -0.55 -5.47
CA PRO A 214 26.43 -1.50 -5.66
C PRO A 214 26.96 -2.08 -4.34
N ALA A 215 26.62 -1.49 -3.19
CA ALA A 215 27.01 -1.98 -1.88
C ALA A 215 26.24 -3.25 -1.52
N ALA A 216 26.95 -4.26 -1.03
CA ALA A 216 26.30 -5.47 -0.51
C ALA A 216 25.44 -5.12 0.72
N PRO A 217 24.28 -5.77 0.88
CA PRO A 217 23.45 -5.58 2.07
C PRO A 217 24.17 -6.06 3.33
N ASP A 218 23.96 -5.36 4.43
CA ASP A 218 24.38 -5.83 5.74
C ASP A 218 23.33 -6.84 6.27
N TRP A 219 23.71 -8.11 6.30
CA TRP A 219 22.84 -9.22 6.72
C TRP A 219 22.63 -9.24 8.23
N SER A 220 22.10 -8.15 8.78
CA SER A 220 21.69 -8.05 10.17
C SER A 220 20.38 -8.81 10.45
N LEU A 221 20.09 -9.07 11.72
CA LEU A 221 18.81 -9.65 12.12
C LEU A 221 17.64 -8.72 11.78
N GLU A 222 17.85 -7.41 11.82
CA GLU A 222 16.87 -6.39 11.43
C GLU A 222 16.51 -6.51 9.95
N LEU A 223 17.50 -6.66 9.05
CA LEU A 223 17.25 -6.84 7.63
C LEU A 223 16.52 -8.15 7.35
N ILE A 224 17.01 -9.26 7.90
CA ILE A 224 16.42 -10.58 7.70
C ILE A 224 14.99 -10.62 8.25
N GLY A 225 14.79 -10.20 9.50
CA GLY A 225 13.48 -10.18 10.15
C GLY A 225 12.49 -9.28 9.43
N SER A 226 12.91 -8.07 9.05
CA SER A 226 12.07 -7.14 8.30
C SER A 226 11.72 -7.66 6.91
N THR A 227 12.66 -8.28 6.20
CA THR A 227 12.43 -8.88 4.88
C THR A 227 11.42 -10.02 4.96
N LEU A 228 11.59 -10.94 5.91
CA LEU A 228 10.64 -12.02 6.16
C LEU A 228 9.25 -11.47 6.49
N TRP A 229 9.18 -10.49 7.38
CA TRP A 229 7.92 -9.83 7.74
C TRP A 229 7.25 -9.18 6.54
N LEU A 230 7.97 -8.39 5.77
CA LEU A 230 7.47 -7.71 4.58
C LEU A 230 7.00 -8.69 3.51
N ALA A 231 7.72 -9.79 3.29
CA ALA A 231 7.35 -10.79 2.30
C ALA A 231 6.13 -11.61 2.74
N LEU A 232 6.18 -12.20 3.95
CA LEU A 232 5.18 -13.17 4.39
C LEU A 232 3.94 -12.48 4.99
N VAL A 233 4.16 -11.50 5.86
CA VAL A 233 3.06 -10.85 6.58
C VAL A 233 2.40 -9.77 5.73
N ASN A 234 3.17 -8.87 5.12
CA ASN A 234 2.60 -7.79 4.31
C ASN A 234 2.25 -8.25 2.90
N SER A 235 3.20 -8.80 2.12
CA SER A 235 2.95 -9.11 0.70
C SER A 235 2.04 -10.32 0.50
N ILE A 236 2.04 -11.31 1.40
CA ILE A 236 1.15 -12.46 1.30
C ILE A 236 -0.03 -12.30 2.24
N GLY A 237 0.20 -12.10 3.54
CA GLY A 237 -0.84 -12.06 4.56
C GLY A 237 -1.82 -10.91 4.40
N ALA A 238 -1.34 -9.65 4.45
CA ALA A 238 -2.21 -8.48 4.39
C ALA A 238 -2.93 -8.36 3.04
N PHE A 239 -2.25 -8.64 1.91
CA PHE A 239 -2.90 -8.65 0.60
C PHE A 239 -3.94 -9.76 0.47
N SER A 240 -3.65 -10.98 0.96
CA SER A 240 -4.63 -12.09 0.95
C SER A 240 -5.86 -11.72 1.77
N LEU A 241 -5.67 -11.11 2.95
CA LEU A 241 -6.75 -10.67 3.81
C LEU A 241 -7.61 -9.59 3.12
N MET A 242 -6.96 -8.61 2.47
CA MET A 242 -7.65 -7.60 1.67
C MET A 242 -8.51 -8.22 0.57
N PHE A 243 -7.97 -9.18 -0.18
CA PHE A 243 -8.69 -9.83 -1.25
C PHE A 243 -9.85 -10.68 -0.74
N VAL A 244 -9.68 -11.39 0.38
CA VAL A 244 -10.78 -12.13 1.04
C VAL A 244 -11.90 -11.17 1.43
N MET A 245 -11.58 -10.02 2.01
CA MET A 245 -12.58 -9.01 2.36
C MET A 245 -13.30 -8.45 1.13
N ILE A 246 -12.58 -8.14 0.04
CA ILE A 246 -13.17 -7.67 -1.22
C ILE A 246 -14.10 -8.72 -1.80
N ARG A 247 -13.69 -9.99 -1.87
CA ARG A 247 -14.52 -11.11 -2.36
C ARG A 247 -15.79 -11.33 -1.51
N ARG A 248 -15.76 -11.01 -0.22
CA ARG A 248 -16.94 -11.03 0.67
C ARG A 248 -17.85 -9.81 0.50
N GLY A 249 -17.66 -9.00 -0.53
CA GLY A 249 -18.47 -7.80 -0.79
C GLY A 249 -18.12 -6.60 0.09
N GLN A 250 -17.00 -6.65 0.83
CA GLN A 250 -16.59 -5.61 1.77
C GLN A 250 -15.62 -4.58 1.15
N ALA A 251 -15.61 -4.41 -0.18
CA ALA A 251 -14.70 -3.47 -0.87
C ALA A 251 -14.80 -2.04 -0.32
N GLY A 252 -16.02 -1.55 -0.03
CA GLY A 252 -16.22 -0.25 0.60
C GLY A 252 -15.71 -0.17 2.04
N ALA A 253 -15.73 -1.29 2.78
CA ALA A 253 -15.12 -1.36 4.11
C ALA A 253 -13.59 -1.30 3.99
N VAL A 254 -12.99 -2.09 3.11
CA VAL A 254 -11.53 -2.06 2.85
C VAL A 254 -11.07 -0.63 2.50
N ALA A 255 -11.77 0.06 1.60
CA ALA A 255 -11.45 1.45 1.27
C ALA A 255 -11.46 2.36 2.50
N ARG A 256 -12.44 2.20 3.42
CA ARG A 256 -12.48 2.96 4.67
C ARG A 256 -11.33 2.63 5.63
N LEU A 257 -10.83 1.40 5.63
CA LEU A 257 -9.72 1.00 6.49
C LEU A 257 -8.42 1.70 6.12
N PHE A 258 -8.21 1.99 4.83
CA PHE A 258 -7.03 2.75 4.39
C PHE A 258 -6.92 4.13 5.04
N PHE A 259 -8.01 4.70 5.54
CA PHE A 259 -7.97 5.98 6.29
C PHE A 259 -7.42 5.85 7.70
N LEU A 260 -7.51 4.68 8.29
CA LEU A 260 -6.98 4.41 9.62
C LEU A 260 -5.49 4.06 9.58
N ILE A 261 -5.01 3.53 8.46
CA ILE A 261 -3.61 3.12 8.28
C ILE A 261 -2.63 4.25 8.60
N PRO A 262 -2.78 5.50 8.11
CA PRO A 262 -1.85 6.58 8.44
C PRO A 262 -1.73 6.85 9.94
N GLY A 263 -2.86 6.90 10.65
CA GLY A 263 -2.89 7.11 12.09
C GLY A 263 -2.20 5.98 12.85
N VAL A 264 -2.50 4.73 12.50
CA VAL A 264 -1.89 3.55 13.12
C VAL A 264 -0.39 3.48 12.79
N SER A 265 0.02 3.75 11.54
CA SER A 265 1.44 3.78 11.15
C SER A 265 2.19 4.90 11.86
N ALA A 266 1.58 6.07 12.06
CA ALA A 266 2.16 7.18 12.80
C ALA A 266 2.35 6.84 14.28
N LEU A 267 1.37 6.20 14.91
CA LEU A 267 1.48 5.71 16.30
C LEU A 267 2.57 4.63 16.43
N MET A 268 2.63 3.69 15.50
CA MET A 268 3.69 2.68 15.47
C MET A 268 5.06 3.33 15.23
N GLY A 269 5.18 4.29 14.32
CA GLY A 269 6.41 5.05 14.08
C GLY A 269 6.88 5.81 15.32
N ALA A 270 5.96 6.43 16.05
CA ALA A 270 6.29 7.11 17.32
C ALA A 270 6.72 6.12 18.40
N ALA A 271 5.98 5.01 18.57
CA ALA A 271 6.23 4.04 19.64
C ALA A 271 7.48 3.16 19.39
N LEU A 272 7.71 2.73 18.14
CA LEU A 272 8.74 1.74 17.80
C LEU A 272 10.02 2.37 17.21
N LEU A 273 9.89 3.53 16.57
CA LEU A 273 11.00 4.19 15.88
C LEU A 273 11.39 5.53 16.50
N GLY A 274 10.72 5.94 17.60
CA GLY A 274 10.97 7.22 18.24
C GLY A 274 10.61 8.44 17.37
N GLU A 275 9.76 8.30 16.36
CA GLU A 275 9.33 9.39 15.49
C GLU A 275 8.52 10.42 16.27
N ARG A 276 8.90 11.69 16.16
CA ARG A 276 8.14 12.80 16.77
C ARG A 276 7.27 13.47 15.71
N LEU A 277 5.97 13.46 15.92
CA LEU A 277 5.02 14.18 15.09
C LEU A 277 4.87 15.61 15.62
N GLY A 278 5.21 16.60 14.81
CA GLY A 278 4.94 18.01 15.15
C GLY A 278 3.43 18.30 15.10
N ALA A 279 3.01 19.36 15.78
CA ALA A 279 1.58 19.74 15.86
C ALA A 279 0.93 19.94 14.48
N MET A 280 1.66 20.52 13.53
CA MET A 280 1.16 20.69 12.15
C MET A 280 0.98 19.35 11.42
N ALA A 281 1.85 18.37 11.68
CA ALA A 281 1.67 17.03 11.15
C ALA A 281 0.40 16.39 11.71
N VAL A 282 0.18 16.47 13.01
CA VAL A 282 -1.05 15.97 13.66
C VAL A 282 -2.29 16.68 13.08
N LEU A 283 -2.26 18.00 12.93
CA LEU A 283 -3.36 18.76 12.32
C LEU A 283 -3.61 18.29 10.87
N GLY A 284 -2.56 18.12 10.07
CA GLY A 284 -2.67 17.62 8.71
C GLY A 284 -3.24 16.19 8.62
N PHE A 285 -2.87 15.30 9.54
CA PHE A 285 -3.49 13.98 9.68
C PHE A 285 -4.99 14.06 9.95
N VAL A 286 -5.40 14.91 10.91
CA VAL A 286 -6.81 15.11 11.28
C VAL A 286 -7.59 15.67 10.08
N VAL A 287 -7.08 16.71 9.44
CA VAL A 287 -7.71 17.33 8.26
C VAL A 287 -7.87 16.32 7.12
N SER A 288 -6.81 15.56 6.80
CA SER A 288 -6.88 14.51 5.78
C SER A 288 -7.88 13.41 6.13
N ALA A 289 -7.87 12.92 7.37
CA ALA A 289 -8.78 11.87 7.83
C ALA A 289 -10.25 12.31 7.75
N VAL A 290 -10.56 13.54 8.19
CA VAL A 290 -11.92 14.13 8.12
C VAL A 290 -12.34 14.30 6.66
N ALA A 291 -11.48 14.88 5.82
CA ALA A 291 -11.77 15.12 4.39
C ALA A 291 -12.10 13.82 3.67
N VAL A 292 -11.29 12.79 3.86
CA VAL A 292 -11.48 11.50 3.23
C VAL A 292 -12.71 10.76 3.83
N GLY A 293 -12.93 10.85 5.14
CA GLY A 293 -14.11 10.30 5.80
C GLY A 293 -15.43 10.91 5.26
N LEU A 294 -15.45 12.23 5.02
CA LEU A 294 -16.59 12.93 4.42
C LEU A 294 -16.83 12.50 2.97
N ALA A 295 -15.75 12.36 2.18
CA ALA A 295 -15.84 11.95 0.78
C ALA A 295 -16.32 10.50 0.61
N SER A 296 -16.04 9.63 1.58
CA SER A 296 -16.39 8.20 1.53
C SER A 296 -17.81 7.87 1.97
N ARG A 297 -18.56 8.84 2.52
CA ARG A 297 -19.98 8.67 2.87
C ARG A 297 -20.83 8.68 1.60
N THR A 298 -20.95 7.52 0.94
CA THR A 298 -21.99 7.32 -0.08
C THR A 298 -23.36 7.40 0.59
N ARG A 299 -24.32 8.09 -0.04
CA ARG A 299 -25.73 7.96 0.36
C ARG A 299 -26.11 6.48 0.29
N ALA A 300 -26.38 5.86 1.46
CA ALA A 300 -27.24 4.70 1.50
C ALA A 300 -28.64 5.24 1.17
N GLY A 301 -29.10 4.96 -0.04
CA GLY A 301 -30.47 5.30 -0.45
C GLY A 301 -30.53 6.16 -1.70
N GLY A 302 -30.82 5.50 -2.80
CA GLY A 302 -31.25 6.00 -4.08
C GLY A 302 -31.60 4.85 -4.97
#